data_e2b3eee4caad6adc9c8c97d8e753ec48
#
_entry.id   e2b3eee4caad6adc9c8c97d8e753ec48
#
_cell.length_a   1.000
_cell.length_b   1.000
_cell.length_c   1.000
_cell.angle_alpha   90.00
_cell.angle_beta   90.00
_cell.angle_gamma   90.00
#
_symmetry.space_group_name_H-M   'P 1'
#
loop_
_entity.id
_entity.type
_entity.pdbx_description
1 polymer ?
#
loop_
_entity_poly.entity_id
_entity_poly.type
_entity_poly.pdbx_seq_one_letter_code
_entity_poly.pdbx_strand_id
1 'polypeptide(L)'
;MCIRDSYCTDVARMLQIPIFHVNGEDPEAVAQVVSLAMDFRNEFQRDVVIDLYAFRRWGNNEGDEPRFTQPRMYAEIDRRESVREQYLSRLKKLGKISEEEAEGIQKERTAKLESEFAASQNESFVPDTQTLAAGWSEFYGGPEPHEPTDTTFDEQQLGELVDRATRLPSGFSQHKKLKRLIANRRKMAAGESPFDWSTAEQAAFATLLSEGHPIRMTGQDCQRGTFSQRHAVLHDVKTGETYMPLEHLMDDQPRIELHNSPLSEAGVLGFEWGYSLDAPDNLVMWEAQFGDFWNCAQVIVDQFIASAEDKWNRLSGLVMLLPHGFEGQGPEHCSARVERFLAMTAEHNIQVCQPT
;
A
#
# COMPACT_ATOMS: atom_id res chain seq x y z
N MET A 1 -22.30 18.14 -0.89
CA MET A 1 -22.62 16.87 -1.60
C MET A 1 -22.50 17.12 -3.09
N CYS A 2 -21.71 16.29 -3.77
CA CYS A 2 -21.59 16.42 -5.23
C CYS A 2 -22.77 15.75 -5.92
N ILE A 3 -23.58 16.52 -6.61
CA ILE A 3 -24.64 16.02 -7.49
C ILE A 3 -23.93 15.63 -8.79
N ARG A 4 -24.04 14.36 -9.19
CA ARG A 4 -23.49 13.85 -10.44
C ARG A 4 -24.62 13.34 -11.32
N ASP A 5 -24.48 13.53 -12.63
CA ASP A 5 -25.49 13.12 -13.61
C ASP A 5 -25.45 11.62 -13.91
N SER A 6 -24.37 10.95 -13.50
CA SER A 6 -24.16 9.52 -13.68
C SER A 6 -24.26 8.77 -12.35
N TYR A 7 -24.63 7.50 -12.44
CA TYR A 7 -24.69 6.61 -11.28
C TYR A 7 -23.29 6.13 -10.87
N CYS A 8 -23.05 5.95 -9.56
CA CYS A 8 -21.69 5.66 -9.05
C CYS A 8 -21.09 4.36 -9.62
N THR A 9 -21.90 3.36 -9.95
CA THR A 9 -21.43 2.09 -10.51
C THR A 9 -21.24 2.10 -12.03
N ASP A 10 -21.52 3.20 -12.72
CA ASP A 10 -21.37 3.26 -14.19
C ASP A 10 -19.93 3.06 -14.64
N VAL A 11 -18.95 3.43 -13.81
CA VAL A 11 -17.53 3.16 -14.07
C VAL A 11 -17.25 1.66 -14.15
N ALA A 12 -17.90 0.86 -13.33
CA ALA A 12 -17.72 -0.60 -13.31
C ALA A 12 -18.22 -1.28 -14.59
N ARG A 13 -19.14 -0.65 -15.31
CA ARG A 13 -19.63 -1.18 -16.61
C ARG A 13 -18.54 -1.27 -17.66
N MET A 14 -17.53 -0.40 -17.62
CA MET A 14 -16.40 -0.46 -18.54
C MET A 14 -15.60 -1.75 -18.39
N LEU A 15 -15.56 -2.30 -17.17
CA LEU A 15 -14.83 -3.52 -16.84
C LEU A 15 -15.64 -4.79 -17.14
N GLN A 16 -16.92 -4.66 -17.50
CA GLN A 16 -17.84 -5.79 -17.74
C GLN A 16 -17.86 -6.80 -16.59
N ILE A 17 -17.87 -6.29 -15.35
CA ILE A 17 -17.94 -7.07 -14.13
C ILE A 17 -19.36 -7.04 -13.54
N PRO A 18 -19.77 -8.04 -12.76
CA PRO A 18 -21.06 -8.03 -12.08
C PRO A 18 -21.19 -6.87 -11.10
N ILE A 19 -22.38 -6.30 -11.05
CA ILE A 19 -22.76 -5.27 -10.07
C ILE A 19 -23.96 -5.80 -9.31
N PHE A 20 -23.81 -5.98 -7.99
CA PHE A 20 -24.89 -6.41 -7.11
C PHE A 20 -25.47 -5.19 -6.40
N HIS A 21 -26.75 -4.91 -6.61
CA HIS A 21 -27.46 -3.86 -5.90
C HIS A 21 -28.18 -4.47 -4.69
N VAL A 22 -27.91 -4.01 -3.50
CA VAL A 22 -28.50 -4.53 -2.27
C VAL A 22 -28.95 -3.42 -1.33
N ASN A 23 -30.11 -3.61 -0.70
CA ASN A 23 -30.60 -2.70 0.33
C ASN A 23 -29.81 -2.88 1.64
N GLY A 24 -29.06 -1.86 2.07
CA GLY A 24 -28.29 -1.88 3.30
C GLY A 24 -29.12 -1.95 4.58
N GLU A 25 -30.44 -1.77 4.49
CA GLU A 25 -31.35 -1.97 5.63
C GLU A 25 -31.76 -3.45 5.81
N ASP A 26 -31.39 -4.35 4.90
CA ASP A 26 -31.63 -5.80 5.02
C ASP A 26 -30.30 -6.55 5.26
N PRO A 27 -29.94 -6.82 6.54
CA PRO A 27 -28.68 -7.49 6.88
C PRO A 27 -28.52 -8.88 6.26
N GLU A 28 -29.62 -9.63 6.11
CA GLU A 28 -29.58 -10.98 5.51
C GLU A 28 -29.30 -10.90 4.02
N ALA A 29 -29.93 -9.97 3.31
CA ALA A 29 -29.68 -9.73 1.89
C ALA A 29 -28.23 -9.27 1.65
N VAL A 30 -27.69 -8.42 2.51
CA VAL A 30 -26.29 -8.01 2.45
C VAL A 30 -25.35 -9.21 2.64
N ALA A 31 -25.57 -10.03 3.65
CA ALA A 31 -24.77 -11.23 3.89
C ALA A 31 -24.81 -12.20 2.68
N GLN A 32 -26.00 -12.42 2.10
CA GLN A 32 -26.15 -13.26 0.91
C GLN A 32 -25.40 -12.71 -0.30
N VAL A 33 -25.47 -11.40 -0.55
CA VAL A 33 -24.77 -10.74 -1.66
C VAL A 33 -23.26 -10.81 -1.49
N VAL A 34 -22.74 -10.62 -0.27
CA VAL A 34 -21.31 -10.76 0.00
C VAL A 34 -20.84 -12.18 -0.26
N SER A 35 -21.58 -13.19 0.22
CA SER A 35 -21.26 -14.59 -0.04
C SER A 35 -21.24 -14.89 -1.55
N LEU A 36 -22.28 -14.48 -2.28
CA LEU A 36 -22.37 -14.68 -3.73
C LEU A 36 -21.24 -13.96 -4.50
N ALA A 37 -20.87 -12.76 -4.07
CA ALA A 37 -19.77 -12.00 -4.65
C ALA A 37 -18.42 -12.73 -4.45
N MET A 38 -18.20 -13.29 -3.25
CA MET A 38 -16.98 -14.06 -2.98
C MET A 38 -16.94 -15.37 -3.76
N ASP A 39 -18.05 -16.09 -3.85
CA ASP A 39 -18.16 -17.30 -4.66
C ASP A 39 -17.84 -17.00 -6.13
N PHE A 40 -18.40 -15.91 -6.68
CA PHE A 40 -18.10 -15.46 -8.05
C PHE A 40 -16.61 -15.14 -8.23
N ARG A 41 -16.01 -14.41 -7.31
CA ARG A 41 -14.57 -14.09 -7.40
C ARG A 41 -13.70 -15.34 -7.35
N ASN A 42 -14.02 -16.28 -6.50
CA ASN A 42 -13.28 -17.54 -6.36
C ASN A 42 -13.41 -18.42 -7.61
N GLU A 43 -14.60 -18.53 -8.17
CA GLU A 43 -14.88 -19.37 -9.33
C GLU A 43 -14.31 -18.78 -10.63
N PHE A 44 -14.53 -17.48 -10.87
CA PHE A 44 -14.23 -16.85 -12.14
C PHE A 44 -12.96 -16.01 -12.14
N GLN A 45 -12.31 -15.82 -10.99
CA GLN A 45 -11.11 -14.97 -10.82
C GLN A 45 -11.31 -13.57 -11.42
N ARG A 46 -12.49 -12.99 -11.21
CA ARG A 46 -12.90 -11.67 -11.71
C ARG A 46 -13.44 -10.82 -10.58
N ASP A 47 -13.29 -9.51 -10.73
CA ASP A 47 -13.82 -8.55 -9.77
C ASP A 47 -15.34 -8.48 -9.80
N VAL A 48 -15.89 -7.97 -8.71
CA VAL A 48 -17.31 -7.66 -8.55
C VAL A 48 -17.47 -6.32 -7.85
N VAL A 49 -18.60 -5.67 -8.06
CA VAL A 49 -19.01 -4.46 -7.32
C VAL A 49 -20.26 -4.77 -6.52
N ILE A 50 -20.25 -4.40 -5.26
CA ILE A 50 -21.46 -4.40 -4.42
C ILE A 50 -21.87 -2.94 -4.22
N ASP A 51 -23.05 -2.61 -4.71
CA ASP A 51 -23.68 -1.32 -4.53
C ASP A 51 -24.65 -1.41 -3.35
N LEU A 52 -24.20 -0.93 -2.21
CA LEU A 52 -24.94 -0.95 -0.97
C LEU A 52 -25.82 0.32 -0.86
N TYR A 53 -27.11 0.18 -1.06
CA TYR A 53 -28.05 1.28 -0.85
C TYR A 53 -28.21 1.60 0.63
N ALA A 54 -27.76 2.77 1.00
CA ALA A 54 -27.86 3.28 2.36
C ALA A 54 -28.18 4.77 2.34
N PHE A 55 -28.62 5.29 3.48
CA PHE A 55 -28.78 6.71 3.67
C PHE A 55 -27.96 7.19 4.86
N ARG A 56 -27.72 8.47 4.89
CA ARG A 56 -27.01 9.16 5.94
C ARG A 56 -28.03 9.87 6.83
N ARG A 57 -28.09 9.52 8.10
CA ARG A 57 -29.06 10.13 9.04
C ARG A 57 -28.64 11.53 9.47
N TRP A 58 -27.36 11.76 9.61
CA TRP A 58 -26.78 13.01 10.09
C TRP A 58 -26.03 13.75 8.97
N GLY A 59 -25.80 15.05 9.15
CA GLY A 59 -24.97 15.85 8.26
C GLY A 59 -23.50 15.44 8.22
N ASN A 60 -22.68 16.18 7.50
CA ASN A 60 -21.25 15.88 7.34
C ASN A 60 -20.46 16.05 8.64
N ASN A 61 -20.87 16.99 9.46
CA ASN A 61 -20.36 17.29 10.80
C ASN A 61 -21.48 17.93 11.64
N GLU A 62 -21.18 18.33 12.86
CA GLU A 62 -22.14 18.89 13.81
C GLU A 62 -22.77 20.21 13.35
N GLY A 63 -22.08 20.96 12.48
CA GLY A 63 -22.58 22.22 11.92
C GLY A 63 -23.37 22.07 10.62
N ASP A 64 -23.42 20.87 10.05
CA ASP A 64 -24.09 20.62 8.78
C ASP A 64 -25.58 20.22 8.99
N GLU A 65 -26.48 20.96 8.38
CA GLU A 65 -27.92 20.67 8.38
C GLU A 65 -28.39 20.30 6.97
N PRO A 66 -28.45 18.99 6.62
CA PRO A 66 -28.79 18.56 5.28
C PRO A 66 -30.23 18.85 4.85
N ARG A 67 -31.13 19.18 5.79
CA ARG A 67 -32.52 19.54 5.48
C ARG A 67 -32.63 20.88 4.74
N PHE A 68 -31.59 21.72 4.81
CA PHE A 68 -31.56 22.97 4.03
C PHE A 68 -31.63 22.73 2.51
N THR A 69 -31.04 21.67 2.05
CA THR A 69 -30.97 21.34 0.60
C THR A 69 -31.80 20.13 0.22
N GLN A 70 -32.13 19.24 1.18
CA GLN A 70 -32.79 17.96 0.92
C GLN A 70 -33.95 17.71 1.93
N PRO A 71 -34.88 18.65 2.08
CA PRO A 71 -35.94 18.58 3.13
C PRO A 71 -36.88 17.39 2.94
N ARG A 72 -37.19 17.02 1.70
CA ARG A 72 -38.11 15.90 1.41
C ARG A 72 -37.47 14.55 1.73
N MET A 73 -36.22 14.37 1.34
CA MET A 73 -35.47 13.14 1.61
C MET A 73 -35.30 12.92 3.12
N TYR A 74 -34.93 13.97 3.85
CA TYR A 74 -34.74 13.86 5.30
C TYR A 74 -36.05 13.72 6.06
N ALA A 75 -37.16 14.23 5.55
CA ALA A 75 -38.50 13.95 6.13
C ALA A 75 -38.85 12.46 6.08
N GLU A 76 -38.40 11.74 5.03
CA GLU A 76 -38.57 10.27 4.96
C GLU A 76 -37.54 9.54 5.84
N ILE A 77 -36.30 10.00 5.87
CA ILE A 77 -35.24 9.40 6.73
C ILE A 77 -35.63 9.49 8.22
N ASP A 78 -36.22 10.63 8.65
CA ASP A 78 -36.63 10.84 10.04
C ASP A 78 -37.74 9.87 10.49
N ARG A 79 -38.56 9.42 9.55
CA ARG A 79 -39.65 8.46 9.82
C ARG A 79 -39.19 7.02 9.88
N ARG A 80 -37.97 6.73 9.42
CA ARG A 80 -37.48 5.35 9.35
C ARG A 80 -36.92 4.90 10.69
N GLU A 81 -37.32 3.73 11.12
CA GLU A 81 -36.68 3.03 12.23
C GLU A 81 -35.23 2.67 11.88
N SER A 82 -34.41 2.43 12.90
CA SER A 82 -33.06 1.92 12.68
C SER A 82 -33.07 0.53 12.05
N VAL A 83 -31.98 0.16 11.35
CA VAL A 83 -31.81 -1.19 10.78
C VAL A 83 -32.00 -2.26 11.84
N ARG A 84 -31.47 -2.03 13.06
CA ARG A 84 -31.63 -2.93 14.19
C ARG A 84 -33.11 -3.13 14.57
N GLU A 85 -33.87 -2.07 14.69
CA GLU A 85 -35.30 -2.15 15.09
C GLU A 85 -36.13 -2.86 14.03
N GLN A 86 -35.93 -2.51 12.76
CA GLN A 86 -36.62 -3.16 11.65
C GLN A 86 -36.31 -4.66 11.59
N TYR A 87 -35.05 -5.02 11.73
CA TYR A 87 -34.61 -6.40 11.68
C TYR A 87 -35.12 -7.20 12.88
N LEU A 88 -35.04 -6.64 14.08
CA LEU A 88 -35.59 -7.24 15.29
C LEU A 88 -37.11 -7.48 15.17
N SER A 89 -37.86 -6.49 14.67
CA SER A 89 -39.29 -6.63 14.42
C SER A 89 -39.58 -7.77 13.43
N ARG A 90 -38.77 -7.90 12.38
CA ARG A 90 -38.88 -9.01 11.42
C ARG A 90 -38.61 -10.37 12.08
N LEU A 91 -37.53 -10.49 12.85
CA LEU A 91 -37.19 -11.75 13.53
C LEU A 91 -38.26 -12.18 14.54
N LYS A 92 -38.82 -11.23 15.30
CA LYS A 92 -39.94 -11.48 16.21
C LYS A 92 -41.19 -12.00 15.46
N LYS A 93 -41.56 -11.33 14.36
CA LYS A 93 -42.70 -11.78 13.52
C LYS A 93 -42.52 -13.19 12.95
N LEU A 94 -41.28 -13.58 12.68
CA LEU A 94 -40.92 -14.91 12.18
C LEU A 94 -40.75 -15.96 13.30
N GLY A 95 -40.88 -15.54 14.56
CA GLY A 95 -40.66 -16.44 15.72
C GLY A 95 -39.21 -16.93 15.85
N LYS A 96 -38.26 -16.18 15.33
CA LYS A 96 -36.83 -16.53 15.35
C LYS A 96 -36.11 -16.04 16.60
N ILE A 97 -36.68 -15.07 17.32
CA ILE A 97 -36.16 -14.54 18.58
C ILE A 97 -37.31 -14.15 19.49
N SER A 98 -37.19 -14.43 20.79
CA SER A 98 -38.12 -13.97 21.81
C SER A 98 -37.79 -12.52 22.26
N GLU A 99 -38.74 -11.90 22.97
CA GLU A 99 -38.51 -10.56 23.58
C GLU A 99 -37.40 -10.65 24.63
N GLU A 100 -37.43 -11.66 25.47
CA GLU A 100 -36.48 -11.90 26.55
C GLU A 100 -35.06 -12.09 26.02
N GLU A 101 -34.89 -12.87 24.94
CA GLU A 101 -33.58 -13.04 24.28
C GLU A 101 -33.05 -11.73 23.69
N ALA A 102 -33.92 -10.96 23.02
CA ALA A 102 -33.54 -9.68 22.45
C ALA A 102 -33.10 -8.65 23.51
N GLU A 103 -33.84 -8.58 24.62
CA GLU A 103 -33.50 -7.74 25.77
C GLU A 103 -32.21 -8.24 26.45
N GLY A 104 -32.02 -9.56 26.55
CA GLY A 104 -30.81 -10.16 27.11
C GLY A 104 -29.57 -9.74 26.32
N ILE A 105 -29.59 -9.86 25.00
CA ILE A 105 -28.51 -9.43 24.10
C ILE A 105 -28.23 -7.93 24.27
N GLN A 106 -29.29 -7.11 24.34
CA GLN A 106 -29.13 -5.67 24.50
C GLN A 106 -28.47 -5.33 25.85
N LYS A 107 -28.93 -5.92 26.94
CA LYS A 107 -28.38 -5.68 28.29
C LYS A 107 -26.90 -6.08 28.36
N GLU A 108 -26.55 -7.24 27.81
CA GLU A 108 -25.16 -7.72 27.75
C GLU A 108 -24.26 -6.73 27.01
N ARG A 109 -24.70 -6.27 25.84
CA ARG A 109 -23.90 -5.31 25.02
C ARG A 109 -23.79 -3.94 25.69
N THR A 110 -24.87 -3.44 26.29
CA THR A 110 -24.85 -2.19 27.04
C THR A 110 -23.92 -2.27 28.23
N ALA A 111 -24.00 -3.34 29.03
CA ALA A 111 -23.12 -3.56 30.18
C ALA A 111 -21.63 -3.62 29.78
N LYS A 112 -21.32 -4.27 28.65
CA LYS A 112 -19.96 -4.27 28.12
C LYS A 112 -19.50 -2.86 27.76
N LEU A 113 -20.29 -2.07 27.03
CA LEU A 113 -19.93 -0.70 26.65
C LEU A 113 -19.76 0.21 27.89
N GLU A 114 -20.61 0.07 28.89
CA GLU A 114 -20.51 0.81 30.16
C GLU A 114 -19.24 0.44 30.91
N SER A 115 -18.86 -0.84 30.92
CA SER A 115 -17.63 -1.31 31.53
C SER A 115 -16.39 -0.74 30.84
N GLU A 116 -16.35 -0.77 29.52
CA GLU A 116 -15.24 -0.21 28.73
C GLU A 116 -15.17 1.32 28.88
N PHE A 117 -16.32 1.99 28.89
CA PHE A 117 -16.37 3.43 29.15
C PHE A 117 -15.85 3.77 30.54
N ALA A 118 -16.27 3.04 31.56
CA ALA A 118 -15.76 3.25 32.93
C ALA A 118 -14.25 3.01 33.02
N ALA A 119 -13.73 1.98 32.32
CA ALA A 119 -12.32 1.71 32.24
C ALA A 119 -11.56 2.87 31.56
N SER A 120 -12.09 3.44 30.49
CA SER A 120 -11.47 4.56 29.76
C SER A 120 -11.41 5.87 30.55
N GLN A 121 -12.22 6.02 31.61
CA GLN A 121 -12.21 7.19 32.51
C GLN A 121 -11.16 7.06 33.63
N ASN A 122 -10.48 5.94 33.73
CA ASN A 122 -9.42 5.74 34.73
C ASN A 122 -8.16 6.53 34.32
N GLU A 123 -7.56 7.28 35.24
CA GLU A 123 -6.31 8.04 35.01
C GLU A 123 -5.14 7.16 34.56
N SER A 124 -5.16 5.86 34.90
CA SER A 124 -4.18 4.87 34.47
C SER A 124 -4.48 4.21 33.12
N PHE A 125 -5.58 4.59 32.47
CA PHE A 125 -5.95 3.99 31.19
C PHE A 125 -5.00 4.44 30.08
N VAL A 126 -4.33 3.47 29.49
CA VAL A 126 -3.53 3.68 28.28
C VAL A 126 -4.30 3.05 27.12
N PRO A 127 -4.72 3.85 26.14
CA PRO A 127 -5.36 3.28 24.94
C PRO A 127 -4.46 2.24 24.29
N ASP A 128 -5.00 1.08 23.96
CA ASP A 128 -4.29 0.12 23.12
C ASP A 128 -4.24 0.65 21.70
N THR A 129 -3.17 1.33 21.37
CA THR A 129 -2.92 1.88 20.02
C THR A 129 -2.45 0.80 19.05
N GLN A 130 -2.18 -0.41 19.52
CA GLN A 130 -1.65 -1.50 18.69
C GLN A 130 -2.72 -2.16 17.81
N THR A 131 -4.00 -1.99 18.09
CA THR A 131 -5.09 -2.64 17.34
C THR A 131 -5.13 -2.29 15.84
N LEU A 132 -4.49 -1.19 15.45
CA LEU A 132 -4.40 -0.75 14.05
C LEU A 132 -2.97 -0.75 13.49
N ALA A 133 -1.96 -1.12 14.31
CA ALA A 133 -0.55 -1.04 13.96
C ALA A 133 0.30 -2.12 14.63
N ALA A 134 -0.23 -3.33 14.80
CA ALA A 134 0.45 -4.42 15.51
C ALA A 134 1.88 -4.69 15.02
N GLY A 135 2.16 -4.46 13.73
CA GLY A 135 3.50 -4.59 13.15
C GLY A 135 4.44 -3.39 13.41
N TRP A 136 3.92 -2.27 13.94
CA TRP A 136 4.69 -1.02 14.11
C TRP A 136 5.19 -0.79 15.53
N SER A 137 5.02 -1.74 16.45
CA SER A 137 5.36 -1.57 17.86
C SER A 137 6.85 -1.29 18.13
N GLU A 138 7.72 -1.68 17.20
CA GLU A 138 9.17 -1.47 17.27
C GLU A 138 9.66 -0.27 16.43
N PHE A 139 8.75 0.40 15.70
CA PHE A 139 9.06 1.52 14.83
C PHE A 139 8.47 2.80 15.39
N TYR A 140 9.27 3.85 15.39
CA TYR A 140 8.90 5.15 15.96
C TYR A 140 9.12 6.26 14.95
N GLY A 141 8.18 7.20 14.89
CA GLY A 141 8.37 8.48 14.23
C GLY A 141 9.24 9.44 15.04
N GLY A 142 9.42 10.64 14.52
CA GLY A 142 10.15 11.71 15.22
C GLY A 142 11.58 11.92 14.73
N PRO A 143 12.40 12.63 15.53
CA PRO A 143 13.74 13.02 15.13
C PRO A 143 14.67 11.82 14.94
N GLU A 144 15.57 11.94 13.98
CA GLU A 144 16.62 10.94 13.79
C GLU A 144 17.49 10.81 15.07
N PRO A 145 18.00 9.60 15.34
CA PRO A 145 18.97 9.40 16.42
C PRO A 145 20.19 10.32 16.27
N HIS A 146 20.68 10.84 17.37
CA HIS A 146 21.89 11.69 17.34
C HIS A 146 23.15 10.93 16.90
N GLU A 147 23.17 9.63 17.11
CA GLU A 147 24.27 8.78 16.67
C GLU A 147 23.92 8.16 15.32
N PRO A 148 24.87 8.18 14.35
CA PRO A 148 24.65 7.54 13.06
C PRO A 148 24.33 6.07 13.23
N THR A 149 23.32 5.59 12.52
CA THR A 149 23.03 4.16 12.43
C THR A 149 24.21 3.45 11.75
N ASP A 150 24.68 2.37 12.33
CA ASP A 150 25.72 1.54 11.72
C ASP A 150 25.12 0.78 10.54
N THR A 151 25.52 1.17 9.32
CA THR A 151 25.14 0.55 8.05
C THR A 151 26.28 -0.22 7.42
N THR A 152 27.33 -0.53 8.18
CA THR A 152 28.48 -1.28 7.67
C THR A 152 28.12 -2.74 7.40
N PHE A 153 28.76 -3.33 6.42
CA PHE A 153 28.63 -4.74 6.10
C PHE A 153 30.02 -5.36 5.84
N ASP A 154 30.20 -6.61 6.16
CA ASP A 154 31.48 -7.28 5.93
C ASP A 154 31.85 -7.33 4.45
N GLU A 155 33.04 -6.87 4.09
CA GLU A 155 33.49 -6.73 2.70
C GLU A 155 33.53 -8.07 1.95
N GLN A 156 33.97 -9.14 2.61
CA GLN A 156 34.04 -10.46 1.98
C GLN A 156 32.63 -11.00 1.73
N GLN A 157 31.73 -10.91 2.72
CA GLN A 157 30.34 -11.35 2.58
C GLN A 157 29.62 -10.55 1.51
N LEU A 158 29.85 -9.22 1.46
CA LEU A 158 29.28 -8.35 0.43
C LEU A 158 29.69 -8.81 -0.97
N GLY A 159 30.98 -9.07 -1.17
CA GLY A 159 31.51 -9.60 -2.45
C GLY A 159 30.88 -10.93 -2.83
N GLU A 160 30.71 -11.85 -1.88
CA GLU A 160 30.04 -13.13 -2.09
C GLU A 160 28.57 -12.98 -2.50
N LEU A 161 27.82 -12.10 -1.84
CA LEU A 161 26.43 -11.83 -2.15
C LEU A 161 26.27 -11.22 -3.55
N VAL A 162 27.12 -10.25 -3.90
CA VAL A 162 27.09 -9.62 -5.24
C VAL A 162 27.49 -10.63 -6.31
N ASP A 163 28.46 -11.52 -6.06
CA ASP A 163 28.78 -12.60 -7.00
C ASP A 163 27.59 -13.55 -7.20
N ARG A 164 26.93 -13.98 -6.11
CA ARG A 164 25.72 -14.83 -6.18
C ARG A 164 24.62 -14.15 -7.00
N ALA A 165 24.40 -12.85 -6.83
CA ALA A 165 23.45 -12.05 -7.61
C ALA A 165 23.79 -11.91 -9.10
N THR A 166 24.94 -12.46 -9.54
CA THR A 166 25.32 -12.56 -10.96
C THR A 166 25.23 -13.96 -11.54
N ARG A 167 24.90 -14.96 -10.72
CA ARG A 167 24.85 -16.36 -11.16
C ARG A 167 23.58 -16.63 -11.95
N LEU A 168 23.74 -17.50 -12.96
CA LEU A 168 22.66 -17.89 -13.85
C LEU A 168 22.46 -19.39 -13.81
N PRO A 169 21.25 -19.90 -14.01
CA PRO A 169 21.03 -21.34 -14.10
C PRO A 169 21.73 -21.96 -15.31
N SER A 170 21.99 -23.25 -15.22
CA SER A 170 22.61 -24.00 -16.31
C SER A 170 21.77 -23.95 -17.58
N GLY A 171 22.38 -23.64 -18.71
CA GLY A 171 21.69 -23.54 -20.00
C GLY A 171 21.06 -22.17 -20.32
N PHE A 172 21.02 -21.25 -19.37
CA PHE A 172 20.45 -19.93 -19.60
C PHE A 172 21.24 -19.11 -20.61
N SER A 173 20.55 -18.63 -21.64
CA SER A 173 21.17 -17.93 -22.78
C SER A 173 20.91 -16.42 -22.67
N GLN A 174 21.80 -15.68 -22.02
CA GLN A 174 21.68 -14.24 -21.85
C GLN A 174 22.02 -13.43 -23.12
N HIS A 175 21.43 -12.24 -23.25
CA HIS A 175 21.74 -11.31 -24.34
C HIS A 175 23.21 -10.87 -24.31
N LYS A 176 23.84 -10.74 -25.49
CA LYS A 176 25.29 -10.46 -25.62
C LYS A 176 25.77 -9.22 -24.86
N LYS A 177 24.96 -8.14 -24.85
CA LYS A 177 25.30 -6.90 -24.12
C LYS A 177 25.29 -7.12 -22.60
N LEU A 178 24.37 -7.93 -22.08
CA LEU A 178 24.26 -8.23 -20.66
C LEU A 178 25.41 -9.08 -20.14
N LYS A 179 26.05 -9.88 -21.00
CA LYS A 179 27.28 -10.63 -20.63
C LYS A 179 28.36 -9.70 -20.09
N ARG A 180 28.52 -8.53 -20.71
CA ARG A 180 29.54 -7.55 -20.29
C ARG A 180 29.15 -6.90 -18.95
N LEU A 181 27.87 -6.57 -18.79
CA LEU A 181 27.36 -6.01 -17.54
C LEU A 181 27.62 -6.97 -16.36
N ILE A 182 27.21 -8.22 -16.51
CA ILE A 182 27.40 -9.26 -15.48
C ILE A 182 28.89 -9.51 -15.21
N ALA A 183 29.72 -9.55 -16.24
CA ALA A 183 31.16 -9.70 -16.06
C ALA A 183 31.79 -8.53 -15.30
N ASN A 184 31.32 -7.29 -15.53
CA ASN A 184 31.77 -6.14 -14.78
C ASN A 184 31.33 -6.19 -13.30
N ARG A 185 30.08 -6.59 -13.03
CA ARG A 185 29.59 -6.77 -11.64
C ARG A 185 30.44 -7.82 -10.88
N ARG A 186 30.86 -8.90 -11.53
CA ARG A 186 31.77 -9.89 -10.92
C ARG A 186 33.15 -9.32 -10.58
N LYS A 187 33.66 -8.41 -11.41
CA LYS A 187 34.92 -7.71 -11.10
C LYS A 187 34.76 -6.78 -9.90
N MET A 188 33.61 -6.10 -9.81
CA MET A 188 33.27 -5.27 -8.67
C MET A 188 33.14 -6.12 -7.41
N ALA A 189 32.45 -7.27 -7.49
CA ALA A 189 32.33 -8.22 -6.39
C ALA A 189 33.68 -8.75 -5.91
N ALA A 190 34.66 -8.93 -6.82
CA ALA A 190 36.00 -9.35 -6.51
C ALA A 190 36.92 -8.21 -5.98
N GLY A 191 36.42 -6.98 -5.87
CA GLY A 191 37.22 -5.83 -5.47
C GLY A 191 38.18 -5.29 -6.55
N GLU A 192 38.08 -5.77 -7.77
CA GLU A 192 38.95 -5.34 -8.89
C GLU A 192 38.59 -3.93 -9.42
N SER A 193 37.38 -3.46 -9.13
CA SER A 193 36.90 -2.13 -9.49
C SER A 193 35.85 -1.65 -8.49
N PRO A 194 35.68 -0.33 -8.30
CA PRO A 194 34.64 0.23 -7.43
C PRO A 194 33.25 -0.10 -7.99
N PHE A 195 32.25 -0.13 -7.10
CA PHE A 195 30.85 -0.31 -7.49
C PHE A 195 30.37 0.92 -8.28
N ASP A 196 29.62 0.66 -9.34
CA ASP A 196 28.71 1.66 -9.90
C ASP A 196 27.40 1.71 -9.08
N TRP A 197 26.59 2.76 -9.28
CA TRP A 197 25.32 2.95 -8.57
C TRP A 197 24.37 1.77 -8.69
N SER A 198 24.31 1.14 -9.84
CA SER A 198 23.44 0.00 -10.08
C SER A 198 23.89 -1.25 -9.32
N THR A 199 25.21 -1.47 -9.26
CA THR A 199 25.78 -2.58 -8.48
C THR A 199 25.65 -2.31 -6.98
N ALA A 200 25.81 -1.06 -6.54
CA ALA A 200 25.57 -0.67 -5.15
C ALA A 200 24.10 -0.87 -4.72
N GLU A 201 23.14 -0.53 -5.57
CA GLU A 201 21.73 -0.83 -5.33
C GLU A 201 21.48 -2.34 -5.20
N GLN A 202 22.02 -3.13 -6.13
CA GLN A 202 21.91 -4.59 -6.09
C GLN A 202 22.58 -5.18 -4.83
N ALA A 203 23.70 -4.63 -4.41
CA ALA A 203 24.39 -5.02 -3.18
C ALA A 203 23.54 -4.71 -1.94
N ALA A 204 22.93 -3.53 -1.87
CA ALA A 204 22.02 -3.16 -0.78
C ALA A 204 20.79 -4.08 -0.71
N PHE A 205 20.20 -4.46 -1.84
CA PHE A 205 19.13 -5.45 -1.85
C PHE A 205 19.63 -6.83 -1.35
N ALA A 206 20.80 -7.23 -1.77
CA ALA A 206 21.35 -8.53 -1.37
C ALA A 206 21.68 -8.59 0.13
N THR A 207 22.17 -7.50 0.72
CA THR A 207 22.45 -7.44 2.17
C THR A 207 21.15 -7.46 2.97
N LEU A 208 20.14 -6.66 2.61
CA LEU A 208 18.84 -6.66 3.28
C LEU A 208 18.16 -8.04 3.22
N LEU A 209 18.18 -8.69 2.07
CA LEU A 209 17.68 -10.08 1.96
C LEU A 209 18.45 -11.04 2.87
N SER A 210 19.78 -10.87 3.01
CA SER A 210 20.58 -11.72 3.90
C SER A 210 20.31 -11.46 5.39
N GLU A 211 19.83 -10.29 5.73
CA GLU A 211 19.44 -9.87 7.08
C GLU A 211 17.98 -10.17 7.41
N GLY A 212 17.23 -10.73 6.46
CA GLY A 212 15.86 -11.18 6.70
C GLY A 212 14.77 -10.17 6.30
N HIS A 213 15.11 -9.09 5.59
CA HIS A 213 14.16 -8.07 5.17
C HIS A 213 13.59 -8.34 3.77
N PRO A 214 12.27 -8.53 3.63
CA PRO A 214 11.62 -8.63 2.32
C PRO A 214 11.71 -7.32 1.55
N ILE A 215 11.75 -7.42 0.23
CA ILE A 215 11.85 -6.25 -0.65
C ILE A 215 10.69 -6.26 -1.64
N ARG A 216 10.03 -5.12 -1.78
CA ARG A 216 9.02 -4.89 -2.80
C ARG A 216 9.32 -3.58 -3.53
N MET A 217 9.41 -3.66 -4.85
CA MET A 217 9.64 -2.51 -5.71
C MET A 217 8.64 -2.52 -6.87
N THR A 218 8.02 -1.40 -7.10
CA THR A 218 7.17 -1.19 -8.26
C THR A 218 7.54 0.08 -8.99
N GLY A 219 7.23 0.11 -10.26
CA GLY A 219 7.47 1.27 -11.09
C GLY A 219 7.33 0.92 -12.56
N GLN A 220 7.47 1.91 -13.41
CA GLN A 220 7.45 1.75 -14.84
C GLN A 220 8.83 1.24 -15.32
N ASP A 221 8.87 0.00 -15.83
CA ASP A 221 10.09 -0.67 -16.28
C ASP A 221 11.18 -0.83 -15.17
N CYS A 222 10.76 -0.98 -13.91
CA CYS A 222 11.69 -1.06 -12.77
C CYS A 222 12.52 -2.35 -12.75
N GLN A 223 12.06 -3.45 -13.37
CA GLN A 223 12.82 -4.69 -13.46
C GLN A 223 14.14 -4.53 -14.26
N ARG A 224 14.10 -3.72 -15.32
CA ARG A 224 15.28 -3.35 -16.11
C ARG A 224 15.93 -2.07 -15.62
N GLY A 225 15.12 -1.15 -15.14
CA GLY A 225 15.42 0.25 -14.93
C GLY A 225 15.24 1.07 -16.20
N THR A 226 14.63 2.26 -16.09
CA THR A 226 14.37 3.17 -17.23
C THR A 226 15.64 3.46 -18.03
N PHE A 227 16.79 3.58 -17.35
CA PHE A 227 18.10 3.87 -17.96
C PHE A 227 18.89 2.61 -18.31
N SER A 228 18.26 1.44 -18.33
CA SER A 228 18.92 0.17 -18.59
C SER A 228 20.11 -0.11 -17.64
N GLN A 229 19.96 0.29 -16.39
CA GLN A 229 20.99 0.17 -15.35
C GLN A 229 20.80 -1.08 -14.48
N ARG A 230 19.57 -1.39 -14.05
CA ARG A 230 19.31 -2.39 -13.02
C ARG A 230 19.41 -3.82 -13.53
N HIS A 231 18.64 -4.19 -14.53
CA HIS A 231 18.58 -5.56 -15.06
C HIS A 231 18.46 -6.63 -13.95
N ALA A 232 17.53 -6.42 -13.02
CA ALA A 232 17.29 -7.37 -11.94
C ALA A 232 16.64 -8.65 -12.44
N VAL A 233 15.75 -8.55 -13.43
CA VAL A 233 15.13 -9.68 -14.13
C VAL A 233 15.80 -9.86 -15.49
N LEU A 234 16.30 -11.05 -15.73
CA LEU A 234 16.95 -11.44 -16.98
C LEU A 234 16.04 -12.33 -17.81
N HIS A 235 16.15 -12.22 -19.12
CA HIS A 235 15.36 -13.01 -20.07
C HIS A 235 16.27 -13.92 -20.89
N ASP A 236 15.94 -15.20 -20.97
CA ASP A 236 16.62 -16.13 -21.87
C ASP A 236 16.28 -15.80 -23.33
N VAL A 237 17.27 -15.54 -24.16
CA VAL A 237 17.07 -15.12 -25.55
C VAL A 237 16.57 -16.24 -26.45
N LYS A 238 16.55 -17.49 -26.00
CA LYS A 238 16.06 -18.64 -26.76
C LYS A 238 14.67 -19.08 -26.35
N THR A 239 14.41 -19.11 -25.04
CA THR A 239 13.16 -19.63 -24.48
C THR A 239 12.20 -18.52 -24.09
N GLY A 240 12.69 -17.30 -23.82
CA GLY A 240 11.91 -16.19 -23.25
C GLY A 240 11.66 -16.30 -21.75
N GLU A 241 12.13 -17.35 -21.11
CA GLU A 241 12.00 -17.53 -19.65
C GLU A 241 12.72 -16.42 -18.89
N THR A 242 12.17 -16.06 -17.75
CA THR A 242 12.72 -15.02 -16.88
C THR A 242 13.46 -15.63 -15.69
N TYR A 243 14.48 -14.95 -15.22
CA TYR A 243 15.23 -15.33 -14.04
C TYR A 243 15.70 -14.10 -13.28
N MET A 244 15.45 -14.08 -11.99
CA MET A 244 15.90 -13.01 -11.07
C MET A 244 16.97 -13.60 -10.12
N PRO A 245 18.25 -13.27 -10.32
CA PRO A 245 19.34 -13.82 -9.48
C PRO A 245 19.16 -13.48 -7.98
N LEU A 246 18.60 -12.34 -7.65
CA LEU A 246 18.33 -11.91 -6.27
C LEU A 246 17.34 -12.81 -5.54
N GLU A 247 16.50 -13.59 -6.22
CA GLU A 247 15.63 -14.60 -5.60
C GLU A 247 16.37 -15.88 -5.17
N HIS A 248 17.67 -15.99 -5.50
CA HIS A 248 18.44 -17.22 -5.36
C HIS A 248 19.80 -16.99 -4.68
N LEU A 249 19.86 -16.07 -3.73
CA LEU A 249 21.09 -15.79 -2.97
C LEU A 249 21.36 -16.85 -1.92
N MET A 250 20.30 -17.34 -1.26
CA MET A 250 20.35 -18.37 -0.20
C MET A 250 19.02 -19.12 -0.13
N ASP A 251 19.01 -20.29 0.54
CA ASP A 251 17.86 -21.19 0.53
C ASP A 251 16.65 -20.62 1.28
N ASP A 252 16.85 -19.97 2.43
CA ASP A 252 15.77 -19.48 3.32
C ASP A 252 15.66 -17.95 3.31
N GLN A 253 15.98 -17.30 2.20
CA GLN A 253 15.88 -15.84 2.12
C GLN A 253 14.44 -15.35 2.07
N PRO A 254 14.18 -14.12 2.55
CA PRO A 254 12.88 -13.46 2.38
C PRO A 254 12.60 -13.16 0.90
N ARG A 255 11.34 -12.87 0.64
CA ARG A 255 10.86 -12.62 -0.73
C ARG A 255 11.37 -11.27 -1.25
N ILE A 256 11.72 -11.26 -2.52
CA ILE A 256 11.92 -10.04 -3.30
C ILE A 256 10.92 -9.99 -4.45
N GLU A 257 10.25 -8.86 -4.62
CA GLU A 257 9.26 -8.64 -5.67
C GLU A 257 9.59 -7.36 -6.43
N LEU A 258 9.76 -7.47 -7.74
CA LEU A 258 9.91 -6.33 -8.64
C LEU A 258 8.80 -6.37 -9.70
N HIS A 259 7.93 -5.35 -9.73
CA HIS A 259 6.78 -5.31 -10.61
C HIS A 259 6.83 -4.12 -11.57
N ASN A 260 6.83 -4.41 -12.87
CA ASN A 260 6.56 -3.38 -13.87
C ASN A 260 5.08 -3.05 -13.84
N SER A 261 4.71 -1.94 -13.22
CA SER A 261 3.31 -1.56 -13.04
C SER A 261 2.75 -0.84 -14.27
N PRO A 262 1.57 -1.22 -14.76
CA PRO A 262 0.85 -0.49 -15.81
C PRO A 262 -0.02 0.66 -15.25
N LEU A 263 -0.06 0.86 -13.94
CA LEU A 263 -0.89 1.87 -13.31
C LEU A 263 -0.31 3.27 -13.50
N SER A 264 -1.18 4.28 -13.40
CA SER A 264 -0.74 5.67 -13.29
C SER A 264 0.05 5.89 -11.99
N GLU A 265 0.84 6.96 -11.94
CA GLU A 265 1.66 7.30 -10.78
C GLU A 265 0.82 7.41 -9.49
N ALA A 266 -0.36 8.04 -9.56
CA ALA A 266 -1.26 8.10 -8.41
C ALA A 266 -1.77 6.71 -7.98
N GLY A 267 -2.06 5.83 -8.93
CA GLY A 267 -2.54 4.48 -8.67
C GLY A 267 -1.47 3.61 -8.02
N VAL A 268 -0.28 3.56 -8.60
CA VAL A 268 0.81 2.73 -8.09
C VAL A 268 1.36 3.25 -6.76
N LEU A 269 1.58 4.56 -6.64
CA LEU A 269 2.10 5.15 -5.40
C LEU A 269 1.11 4.98 -4.24
N GLY A 270 -0.20 5.19 -4.52
CA GLY A 270 -1.23 4.97 -3.52
C GLY A 270 -1.34 3.51 -3.08
N PHE A 271 -1.14 2.56 -3.99
CA PHE A 271 -1.08 1.14 -3.66
C PHE A 271 0.12 0.82 -2.76
N GLU A 272 1.32 1.26 -3.15
CA GLU A 272 2.54 0.95 -2.39
C GLU A 272 2.55 1.64 -1.01
N TRP A 273 1.99 2.83 -0.91
CA TRP A 273 1.77 3.45 0.39
C TRP A 273 0.86 2.59 1.27
N GLY A 274 -0.28 2.15 0.76
CA GLY A 274 -1.19 1.27 1.49
C GLY A 274 -0.54 -0.07 1.88
N TYR A 275 0.25 -0.66 0.99
CA TYR A 275 1.00 -1.90 1.25
C TYR A 275 2.00 -1.71 2.41
N SER A 276 2.72 -0.58 2.42
CA SER A 276 3.75 -0.30 3.44
C SER A 276 3.19 -0.18 4.86
N LEU A 277 1.90 0.17 5.01
CA LEU A 277 1.25 0.26 6.32
C LEU A 277 1.14 -1.08 7.04
N ASP A 278 1.03 -2.18 6.31
CA ASP A 278 0.93 -3.53 6.85
C ASP A 278 2.23 -4.33 6.72
N ALA A 279 3.30 -3.69 6.25
CA ALA A 279 4.59 -4.33 5.99
C ALA A 279 5.77 -3.48 6.51
N PRO A 280 5.85 -3.19 7.82
CA PRO A 280 6.89 -2.32 8.39
C PRO A 280 8.30 -2.89 8.25
N ASP A 281 8.47 -4.20 8.25
CA ASP A 281 9.76 -4.88 8.09
C ASP A 281 10.25 -4.95 6.63
N ASN A 282 9.43 -4.55 5.67
CA ASN A 282 9.75 -4.63 4.27
C ASN A 282 10.35 -3.32 3.76
N LEU A 283 11.34 -3.42 2.90
CA LEU A 283 11.72 -2.30 2.05
C LEU A 283 10.71 -2.18 0.91
N VAL A 284 9.75 -1.25 1.04
CA VAL A 284 8.74 -0.98 0.01
C VAL A 284 9.15 0.25 -0.79
N MET A 285 9.23 0.11 -2.11
CA MET A 285 9.73 1.17 -3.00
C MET A 285 8.79 1.40 -4.19
N TRP A 286 8.59 2.67 -4.50
CA TRP A 286 8.07 3.08 -5.80
C TRP A 286 9.14 3.87 -6.57
N GLU A 287 9.44 3.45 -7.80
CA GLU A 287 10.35 4.17 -8.70
C GLU A 287 9.56 4.89 -9.79
N ALA A 288 9.65 6.20 -9.83
CA ALA A 288 9.16 6.98 -10.96
C ALA A 288 10.01 6.70 -12.20
N GLN A 289 9.41 6.68 -13.40
CA GLN A 289 10.19 6.53 -14.64
C GLN A 289 11.21 7.69 -14.81
N PHE A 290 10.76 8.90 -14.54
CA PHE A 290 11.55 10.09 -14.27
C PHE A 290 11.00 10.76 -13.03
N GLY A 291 11.86 11.36 -12.22
CA GLY A 291 11.45 12.01 -11.00
C GLY A 291 10.37 13.06 -11.18
N ASP A 292 10.35 13.75 -12.32
CA ASP A 292 9.34 14.75 -12.68
C ASP A 292 7.91 14.21 -12.60
N PHE A 293 7.69 12.92 -12.90
CA PHE A 293 6.35 12.34 -13.06
C PHE A 293 5.59 12.10 -11.77
N TRP A 294 6.25 12.26 -10.60
CA TRP A 294 5.52 12.21 -9.35
C TRP A 294 4.43 13.30 -9.24
N ASN A 295 4.49 14.34 -10.09
CA ASN A 295 3.48 15.40 -10.12
C ASN A 295 2.06 14.86 -10.38
N CYS A 296 1.92 13.74 -11.10
CA CYS A 296 0.63 13.07 -11.30
C CYS A 296 0.15 12.31 -10.05
N ALA A 297 1.02 12.11 -9.08
CA ALA A 297 0.71 11.48 -7.79
C ALA A 297 0.76 12.47 -6.61
N GLN A 298 0.83 13.76 -6.85
CA GLN A 298 0.99 14.77 -5.81
C GLN A 298 -0.08 14.65 -4.72
N VAL A 299 -1.31 14.34 -5.07
CA VAL A 299 -2.39 14.14 -4.09
C VAL A 299 -2.09 13.00 -3.10
N ILE A 300 -1.41 11.95 -3.54
CA ILE A 300 -0.99 10.84 -2.67
C ILE A 300 0.11 11.30 -1.73
N VAL A 301 1.07 12.07 -2.23
CA VAL A 301 2.14 12.62 -1.40
C VAL A 301 1.58 13.57 -0.34
N ASP A 302 0.75 14.53 -0.73
CA ASP A 302 0.21 15.56 0.17
C ASP A 302 -0.74 14.98 1.23
N GLN A 303 -1.64 14.09 0.82
CA GLN A 303 -2.75 13.65 1.67
C GLN A 303 -2.44 12.38 2.49
N PHE A 304 -1.46 11.60 2.06
CA PHE A 304 -1.14 10.33 2.70
C PHE A 304 0.32 10.29 3.17
N ILE A 305 1.31 10.39 2.28
CA ILE A 305 2.71 10.21 2.65
C ILE A 305 3.17 11.28 3.64
N ALA A 306 2.91 12.56 3.33
CA ALA A 306 3.37 13.68 4.15
C ALA A 306 2.56 13.91 5.43
N SER A 307 1.33 13.41 5.51
CA SER A 307 0.37 13.82 6.55
C SER A 307 -0.35 12.68 7.29
N ALA A 308 -0.07 11.43 6.97
CA ALA A 308 -0.77 10.30 7.58
C ALA A 308 -0.42 10.10 9.06
N GLU A 309 0.80 10.40 9.45
CA GLU A 309 1.22 10.33 10.85
C GLU A 309 0.39 11.31 11.71
N ASP A 310 0.32 12.58 11.30
CA ASP A 310 -0.45 13.60 12.01
C ASP A 310 -1.97 13.34 12.00
N LYS A 311 -2.52 12.96 10.83
CA LYS A 311 -3.96 12.73 10.69
C LYS A 311 -4.47 11.47 11.38
N TRP A 312 -3.69 10.40 11.32
CA TRP A 312 -4.18 9.04 11.64
C TRP A 312 -3.22 8.23 12.49
N ASN A 313 -2.13 8.82 12.93
CA ASN A 313 -1.04 8.12 13.64
C ASN A 313 -0.54 6.90 12.83
N ARG A 314 -0.32 7.10 11.52
CA ARG A 314 0.12 6.05 10.60
C ARG A 314 1.49 6.38 10.06
N LEU A 315 2.45 5.51 10.40
CA LEU A 315 3.79 5.54 9.84
C LEU A 315 3.86 4.73 8.55
N SER A 316 4.82 5.05 7.70
CA SER A 316 5.10 4.33 6.47
C SER A 316 6.61 4.31 6.22
N GLY A 317 7.15 3.14 5.91
CA GLY A 317 8.54 2.97 5.45
C GLY A 317 8.70 3.09 3.93
N LEU A 318 7.71 3.65 3.23
CA LEU A 318 7.75 3.77 1.77
C LEU A 318 8.92 4.63 1.30
N VAL A 319 9.68 4.13 0.35
CA VAL A 319 10.76 4.85 -0.33
C VAL A 319 10.32 5.23 -1.74
N MET A 320 10.45 6.51 -2.07
CA MET A 320 10.25 7.02 -3.43
C MET A 320 11.61 7.21 -4.11
N LEU A 321 11.84 6.48 -5.19
CA LEU A 321 13.02 6.66 -6.04
C LEU A 321 12.66 7.59 -7.20
N LEU A 322 13.26 8.77 -7.20
CA LEU A 322 12.94 9.84 -8.13
C LEU A 322 14.18 10.19 -8.97
N PRO A 323 14.42 9.48 -10.09
CA PRO A 323 15.56 9.78 -10.96
C PRO A 323 15.59 11.26 -11.35
N HIS A 324 16.72 11.93 -11.07
CA HIS A 324 16.86 13.36 -11.16
C HIS A 324 18.25 13.72 -11.69
N GLY A 325 18.36 14.70 -12.58
CA GLY A 325 19.64 15.17 -13.08
C GLY A 325 19.52 16.31 -14.09
N PHE A 326 20.54 17.18 -14.11
CA PHE A 326 20.60 18.34 -15.01
C PHE A 326 20.67 17.98 -16.50
N GLU A 327 21.12 16.78 -16.82
CA GLU A 327 21.31 16.30 -18.20
C GLU A 327 20.08 15.57 -18.74
N GLY A 328 18.91 15.80 -18.16
CA GLY A 328 17.65 15.26 -18.65
C GLY A 328 17.30 15.77 -20.05
N GLN A 329 16.60 14.94 -20.82
CA GLN A 329 16.33 15.23 -22.23
C GLN A 329 14.95 15.85 -22.44
N GLY A 330 14.67 16.93 -21.76
CA GLY A 330 13.42 17.63 -21.90
C GLY A 330 13.01 18.36 -20.60
N PRO A 331 12.02 19.23 -20.68
CA PRO A 331 11.61 20.04 -19.53
C PRO A 331 10.95 19.21 -18.41
N GLU A 332 10.40 18.05 -18.73
CA GLU A 332 9.76 17.11 -17.79
C GLU A 332 10.61 15.85 -17.52
N HIS A 333 11.92 15.90 -17.83
CA HIS A 333 12.84 14.76 -17.70
C HIS A 333 14.15 15.14 -16.99
N CYS A 334 14.13 16.23 -16.22
CA CYS A 334 15.32 16.79 -15.61
C CYS A 334 15.24 16.93 -14.10
N SER A 335 14.06 17.15 -13.54
CA SER A 335 13.91 17.56 -12.15
C SER A 335 12.79 16.82 -11.44
N ALA A 336 13.15 16.16 -10.35
CA ALA A 336 12.18 15.62 -9.39
C ALA A 336 11.47 16.72 -8.58
N ARG A 337 11.82 17.99 -8.79
CA ARG A 337 11.26 19.13 -8.03
C ARG A 337 11.47 18.97 -6.52
N VAL A 338 12.70 18.70 -6.14
CA VAL A 338 13.11 18.41 -4.75
C VAL A 338 12.66 19.53 -3.80
N GLU A 339 12.63 20.79 -4.27
CA GLU A 339 12.14 21.95 -3.53
C GLU A 339 10.69 21.78 -3.01
N ARG A 340 9.85 21.00 -3.70
CA ARG A 340 8.49 20.72 -3.26
C ARG A 340 8.46 19.75 -2.08
N PHE A 341 9.30 18.72 -2.12
CA PHE A 341 9.45 17.81 -0.98
C PHE A 341 10.01 18.55 0.23
N LEU A 342 11.05 19.36 0.04
CA LEU A 342 11.62 20.18 1.11
C LEU A 342 10.60 21.16 1.72
N ALA A 343 9.70 21.70 0.91
CA ALA A 343 8.61 22.55 1.41
C ALA A 343 7.52 21.80 2.19
N MET A 344 7.39 20.48 2.00
CA MET A 344 6.45 19.63 2.72
C MET A 344 7.04 19.00 3.98
N THR A 345 8.35 19.09 4.20
CA THR A 345 8.98 18.54 5.39
C THR A 345 8.57 19.37 6.61
N ALA A 346 8.05 18.69 7.62
CA ALA A 346 7.64 19.26 8.89
C ALA A 346 7.72 18.17 9.97
N GLU A 347 8.30 18.48 11.12
CA GLU A 347 8.34 17.59 12.29
C GLU A 347 8.82 16.15 11.99
N HIS A 348 9.78 16.02 11.06
CA HIS A 348 10.39 14.75 10.65
C HIS A 348 9.50 13.78 9.85
N ASN A 349 8.42 14.28 9.25
CA ASN A 349 7.45 13.47 8.49
C ASN A 349 8.00 12.85 7.19
N ILE A 350 9.02 13.46 6.57
CA ILE A 350 9.66 13.00 5.34
C ILE A 350 11.17 13.22 5.44
N GLN A 351 11.95 12.27 4.93
CA GLN A 351 13.38 12.40 4.74
C GLN A 351 13.68 12.57 3.24
N VAL A 352 14.48 13.55 2.89
CA VAL A 352 14.88 13.83 1.51
C VAL A 352 16.39 13.59 1.36
N CYS A 353 16.74 12.55 0.60
CA CYS A 353 18.14 12.17 0.36
C CYS A 353 18.51 12.35 -1.10
N GLN A 354 19.67 12.93 -1.37
CA GLN A 354 20.24 13.05 -2.71
C GLN A 354 21.65 12.49 -2.71
N PRO A 355 21.81 11.19 -2.97
CA PRO A 355 23.14 10.58 -3.06
C PRO A 355 23.92 11.11 -4.26
N THR A 356 25.21 11.30 -4.08
CA THR A 356 26.12 11.85 -5.10
C THR A 356 27.32 10.95 -5.35
#